data_e7968142c2f220d907843054155cc6e3
#
_entry.id   e7968142c2f220d907843054155cc6e3
#
_cell.length_a   1.000
_cell.length_b   1.000
_cell.length_c   1.000
_cell.angle_alpha   90.00
_cell.angle_beta   90.00
_cell.angle_gamma   90.00
#
_symmetry.space_group_name_H-M   'P 1'
#
loop_
_entity.id
_entity.type
_entity.pdbx_description
1 polymer ?
#
loop_
_entity_poly.entity_id
_entity_poly.type
_entity_poly.pdbx_seq_one_letter_code
_entity_poly.pdbx_strand_id
1 'polypeptide(L)'
;MSYSNKESVEAVRGTDQDFEFYPTTDEIIQVIKTDIHKNGRYLSGKRILDCGAGDGRVLKAIVDADSEVNHDRHSLTSEKRSHLFAIEKSETLIKRLPEYVFPIGVDFHDQNLMTMNMDIIYCNPPYSEFLLWLSKIVSEVRSGVAYMTIPDRWRDNDEIQRIILDRNITVDSLGFFDFEKADRSARCQVEVIKLSFKEAESPLKDWIKENFKIEEKTDRVKESLKDRVEKQRQSVSNGHSLVAGNDYVDTLVQLYQQDLDNLFNSFQKICSIDSENLEFFDLDINKLSVMVQEKAANIRAKFWSELINNIDVIKQRFSSSVRYAFTQEMNSHKSAEFTHANIRAFLLWVLKNAKHYDEVMFEETIKKFISFCNIESYKSNRSRFVDGDWTYSNFEDITEENKFKFNTTKRMILESFFWKNELIKYGSFSEGCTKIIDDLLILAESRGYKTMEYPMASELRNVEYSKVYDFKCKVDDKEKTLFTMKVFKKGTIHLNFDYDFITLINIELGKRKGWVTTPKQAAEELEIPLESAMKMLSNIDSRSTILDENVLMLTNK
;
A
#
# COMPACT_ATOMS: atom_id res chain seq x y z
N MET A 1 15.94 -4.00 -11.47
CA MET A 1 16.59 -4.16 -12.79
C MET A 1 15.87 -3.26 -13.78
N SER A 2 16.57 -2.49 -14.62
CA SER A 2 15.96 -1.69 -15.69
C SER A 2 15.83 -2.57 -16.93
N TYR A 3 14.62 -2.89 -17.34
CA TYR A 3 14.35 -3.61 -18.57
C TYR A 3 14.54 -2.67 -19.78
N SER A 4 15.02 -3.18 -20.90
CA SER A 4 15.09 -2.39 -22.14
C SER A 4 13.67 -2.23 -22.74
N ASN A 5 13.47 -1.17 -23.51
CA ASN A 5 12.17 -0.89 -24.14
C ASN A 5 11.71 -2.05 -25.05
N LYS A 6 12.63 -2.67 -25.77
CA LYS A 6 12.35 -3.84 -26.62
C LYS A 6 11.92 -5.07 -25.81
N GLU A 7 12.53 -5.32 -24.66
CA GLU A 7 12.17 -6.44 -23.79
C GLU A 7 10.73 -6.32 -23.26
N SER A 8 10.24 -5.09 -23.00
CA SER A 8 8.85 -4.89 -22.58
C SER A 8 7.87 -5.21 -23.70
N VAL A 9 8.18 -4.81 -24.94
CA VAL A 9 7.35 -5.14 -26.11
C VAL A 9 7.36 -6.65 -26.39
N GLU A 10 8.54 -7.27 -26.39
CA GLU A 10 8.69 -8.71 -26.66
C GLU A 10 7.95 -9.56 -25.62
N ALA A 11 7.91 -9.12 -24.38
CA ALA A 11 7.27 -9.87 -23.30
C ALA A 11 5.73 -9.96 -23.41
N VAL A 12 5.08 -9.01 -24.09
CA VAL A 12 3.61 -8.99 -24.22
C VAL A 12 3.15 -9.29 -25.64
N ARG A 13 3.99 -9.06 -26.65
CA ARG A 13 3.61 -9.18 -28.05
C ARG A 13 3.11 -10.58 -28.42
N GLY A 14 1.88 -10.64 -28.91
CA GLY A 14 1.26 -11.91 -29.33
C GLY A 14 0.81 -12.80 -28.16
N THR A 15 0.79 -12.29 -26.95
CA THR A 15 0.20 -12.97 -25.77
C THR A 15 -1.19 -12.38 -25.49
N ASP A 16 -1.94 -13.00 -24.59
CA ASP A 16 -3.21 -12.50 -24.03
C ASP A 16 -3.03 -11.23 -23.16
N GLN A 17 -1.78 -10.83 -22.90
CA GLN A 17 -1.39 -9.62 -22.17
C GLN A 17 -1.04 -8.45 -23.10
N ASP A 18 -1.19 -8.60 -24.40
CA ASP A 18 -0.96 -7.55 -25.41
C ASP A 18 -2.24 -6.74 -25.66
N PHE A 19 -2.50 -5.75 -24.80
CA PHE A 19 -3.62 -4.82 -24.93
C PHE A 19 -3.25 -3.61 -25.78
N GLU A 20 -2.78 -3.83 -27.01
CA GLU A 20 -2.27 -2.77 -27.91
C GLU A 20 -1.16 -1.91 -27.25
N PHE A 21 -0.22 -2.55 -26.56
CA PHE A 21 0.87 -1.83 -25.94
C PHE A 21 1.82 -1.24 -26.99
N TYR A 22 1.70 0.07 -27.22
CA TYR A 22 2.62 0.89 -28.03
C TYR A 22 3.38 1.83 -27.11
N PRO A 23 4.65 1.55 -26.82
CA PRO A 23 5.43 2.37 -25.90
C PRO A 23 5.56 3.80 -26.41
N THR A 24 5.34 4.77 -25.53
CA THR A 24 5.53 6.18 -25.83
C THR A 24 6.99 6.45 -26.19
N THR A 25 7.23 7.14 -27.30
CA THR A 25 8.58 7.44 -27.80
C THR A 25 9.27 8.51 -26.96
N ASP A 26 10.61 8.50 -26.96
CA ASP A 26 11.40 9.50 -26.23
C ASP A 26 11.12 10.94 -26.70
N GLU A 27 10.80 11.14 -27.97
CA GLU A 27 10.44 12.44 -28.54
C GLU A 27 9.16 12.98 -27.92
N ILE A 28 8.12 12.15 -27.80
CA ILE A 28 6.85 12.51 -27.16
C ILE A 28 7.08 12.79 -25.67
N ILE A 29 7.82 11.93 -24.98
CA ILE A 29 8.17 12.12 -23.57
C ILE A 29 8.88 13.45 -23.36
N GLN A 30 9.83 13.80 -24.23
CA GLN A 30 10.59 15.05 -24.11
C GLN A 30 9.71 16.29 -24.29
N VAL A 31 8.75 16.25 -25.21
CA VAL A 31 7.81 17.37 -25.43
C VAL A 31 6.93 17.58 -24.21
N ILE A 32 6.40 16.51 -23.63
CA ILE A 32 5.58 16.57 -22.41
C ILE A 32 6.39 17.09 -21.22
N LYS A 33 7.61 16.57 -21.01
CA LYS A 33 8.55 17.07 -19.98
C LYS A 33 8.79 18.57 -20.14
N THR A 34 9.07 19.01 -21.36
CA THR A 34 9.35 20.42 -21.66
C THR A 34 8.16 21.30 -21.31
N ASP A 35 6.93 20.89 -21.62
CA ASP A 35 5.74 21.67 -21.28
C ASP A 35 5.46 21.70 -19.78
N ILE A 36 5.64 20.57 -19.08
CA ILE A 36 5.49 20.51 -17.63
C ILE A 36 6.46 21.48 -16.93
N HIS A 37 7.71 21.54 -17.40
CA HIS A 37 8.76 22.36 -16.77
C HIS A 37 8.75 23.85 -17.22
N LYS A 38 8.24 24.16 -18.42
CA LYS A 38 8.17 25.55 -18.93
C LYS A 38 7.51 26.55 -17.99
N ASN A 39 6.61 26.12 -17.16
CA ASN A 39 5.83 26.96 -16.25
C ASN A 39 6.41 27.01 -14.83
N GLY A 40 7.66 26.58 -14.60
CA GLY A 40 8.28 26.51 -13.27
C GLY A 40 7.49 25.64 -12.29
N ARG A 41 6.72 24.67 -12.77
CA ARG A 41 5.93 23.77 -11.94
C ARG A 41 6.86 22.73 -11.33
N TYR A 42 7.20 22.97 -10.07
CA TYR A 42 7.82 21.93 -9.26
C TYR A 42 6.85 20.78 -9.11
N LEU A 43 7.32 19.57 -9.37
CA LEU A 43 6.52 18.34 -9.22
C LEU A 43 6.40 17.89 -7.76
N SER A 44 7.12 18.55 -6.86
CA SER A 44 7.09 18.26 -5.42
C SER A 44 5.66 18.29 -4.87
N GLY A 45 5.22 17.18 -4.28
CA GLY A 45 3.87 17.00 -3.75
C GLY A 45 2.76 16.84 -4.79
N LYS A 46 3.10 16.79 -6.09
CA LYS A 46 2.12 16.62 -7.17
C LYS A 46 1.71 15.16 -7.34
N ARG A 47 0.45 14.96 -7.71
CA ARG A 47 -0.17 13.67 -7.98
C ARG A 47 -0.25 13.47 -9.48
N ILE A 48 0.48 12.48 -9.98
CA ILE A 48 0.62 12.23 -11.42
C ILE A 48 0.11 10.82 -11.73
N LEU A 49 -0.84 10.74 -12.65
CA LEU A 49 -1.44 9.48 -13.09
C LEU A 49 -1.08 9.20 -14.55
N ASP A 50 -0.67 7.98 -14.84
CA ASP A 50 -0.56 7.44 -16.19
C ASP A 50 -1.64 6.40 -16.44
N CYS A 51 -2.53 6.70 -17.38
CA CYS A 51 -3.62 5.82 -17.78
C CYS A 51 -3.16 4.95 -18.97
N GLY A 52 -3.06 3.64 -18.76
CA GLY A 52 -2.40 2.73 -19.70
C GLY A 52 -0.88 2.85 -19.60
N ALA A 53 -0.36 2.74 -18.37
CA ALA A 53 1.01 3.12 -18.02
C ALA A 53 2.09 2.25 -18.68
N GLY A 54 1.73 1.07 -19.19
CA GLY A 54 2.68 0.14 -19.75
C GLY A 54 3.74 -0.26 -18.73
N ASP A 55 5.01 -0.09 -19.09
CA ASP A 55 6.16 -0.33 -18.20
C ASP A 55 6.53 0.87 -17.30
N GLY A 56 5.73 1.94 -17.31
CA GLY A 56 5.89 3.13 -16.46
C GLY A 56 6.99 4.10 -16.95
N ARG A 57 7.46 3.99 -18.20
CA ARG A 57 8.56 4.81 -18.73
C ARG A 57 8.29 6.31 -18.70
N VAL A 58 7.04 6.74 -18.94
CA VAL A 58 6.67 8.16 -18.93
C VAL A 58 6.78 8.73 -17.53
N LEU A 59 6.19 8.04 -16.54
CA LEU A 59 6.29 8.42 -15.12
C LEU A 59 7.74 8.47 -14.65
N LYS A 60 8.55 7.48 -15.02
CA LYS A 60 9.97 7.44 -14.71
C LYS A 60 10.70 8.65 -15.31
N ALA A 61 10.49 8.95 -16.58
CA ALA A 61 11.14 10.05 -17.25
C ALA A 61 10.77 11.43 -16.68
N ILE A 62 9.52 11.60 -16.23
CA ILE A 62 9.07 12.84 -15.57
C ILE A 62 9.82 13.05 -14.26
N VAL A 63 9.98 12.01 -13.44
CA VAL A 63 10.67 12.11 -12.13
C VAL A 63 12.18 12.25 -12.26
N ASP A 64 12.80 11.53 -13.21
CA ASP A 64 14.24 11.65 -13.45
C ASP A 64 14.62 13.09 -13.82
N ALA A 65 13.77 13.80 -14.57
CA ALA A 65 13.98 15.21 -14.90
C ALA A 65 13.90 16.13 -13.68
N ASP A 66 12.97 15.87 -12.73
CA ASP A 66 12.84 16.66 -11.50
C ASP A 66 14.06 16.46 -10.58
N SER A 67 14.65 15.26 -10.62
CA SER A 67 15.85 14.92 -9.85
C SER A 67 17.15 15.51 -10.42
N GLU A 68 17.21 15.79 -11.73
CA GLU A 68 18.33 16.51 -12.35
C GLU A 68 18.36 18.00 -11.96
N VAL A 69 17.19 18.57 -11.63
CA VAL A 69 17.06 19.98 -11.21
C VAL A 69 17.28 20.16 -9.71
N ASN A 70 17.01 19.13 -8.89
CA ASN A 70 17.12 19.18 -7.44
C ASN A 70 18.22 18.25 -6.92
N HIS A 71 19.44 18.75 -6.73
CA HIS A 71 20.61 17.99 -6.22
C HIS A 71 20.48 17.46 -4.76
N ASP A 72 19.44 17.82 -4.01
CA ASP A 72 19.26 17.44 -2.60
C ASP A 72 18.30 16.26 -2.40
N ARG A 73 18.69 15.07 -2.86
CA ARG A 73 17.89 13.83 -2.72
C ARG A 73 17.74 13.30 -1.27
N HIS A 74 18.54 13.75 -0.33
CA HIS A 74 18.60 13.16 1.03
C HIS A 74 17.79 13.87 2.12
N SER A 75 17.14 14.99 1.83
CA SER A 75 16.45 15.81 2.85
C SER A 75 14.95 16.01 2.63
N LEU A 76 14.33 15.38 1.63
CA LEU A 76 12.90 15.55 1.38
C LEU A 76 12.08 14.65 2.33
N THR A 77 11.34 15.27 3.23
CA THR A 77 10.25 14.61 3.97
C THR A 77 9.25 14.01 2.99
N SER A 78 8.55 12.94 3.41
CA SER A 78 7.56 12.22 2.57
C SER A 78 6.52 13.16 1.91
N GLU A 79 6.22 14.28 2.52
CA GLU A 79 5.27 15.30 2.03
C GLU A 79 5.75 16.07 0.77
N LYS A 80 7.05 16.04 0.46
CA LYS A 80 7.63 16.74 -0.69
C LYS A 80 7.89 15.86 -1.91
N ARG A 81 7.61 14.56 -1.85
CA ARG A 81 7.77 13.66 -3.02
C ARG A 81 6.54 13.74 -3.92
N SER A 82 6.76 13.67 -5.24
CA SER A 82 5.66 13.45 -6.19
C SER A 82 5.05 12.08 -5.97
N HIS A 83 3.71 11.99 -6.05
CA HIS A 83 2.98 10.75 -5.95
C HIS A 83 2.64 10.24 -7.35
N LEU A 84 3.17 9.09 -7.71
CA LEU A 84 3.07 8.52 -9.06
C LEU A 84 2.12 7.34 -9.08
N PHE A 85 1.14 7.39 -9.95
CA PHE A 85 0.07 6.42 -10.08
C PHE A 85 0.01 5.85 -11.49
N ALA A 86 -0.40 4.60 -11.59
CA ALA A 86 -0.60 3.90 -12.84
C ALA A 86 -1.94 3.17 -12.86
N ILE A 87 -2.58 3.18 -14.03
CA ILE A 87 -3.63 2.24 -14.39
C ILE A 87 -3.04 1.39 -15.51
N GLU A 88 -2.95 0.07 -15.32
CA GLU A 88 -2.35 -0.84 -16.31
C GLU A 88 -3.05 -2.19 -16.29
N LYS A 89 -3.47 -2.66 -17.47
CA LYS A 89 -4.25 -3.89 -17.63
C LYS A 89 -3.37 -5.14 -17.69
N SER A 90 -2.19 -5.03 -18.27
CA SER A 90 -1.26 -6.14 -18.42
C SER A 90 -0.53 -6.46 -17.14
N GLU A 91 -0.77 -7.64 -16.58
CA GLU A 91 -0.03 -8.13 -15.39
C GLU A 91 1.48 -8.22 -15.65
N THR A 92 1.86 -8.53 -16.89
CA THR A 92 3.26 -8.58 -17.31
C THR A 92 3.90 -7.20 -17.23
N LEU A 93 3.19 -6.14 -17.57
CA LEU A 93 3.69 -4.77 -17.52
C LEU A 93 3.60 -4.18 -16.12
N ILE A 94 2.57 -4.49 -15.33
CA ILE A 94 2.51 -4.12 -13.91
C ILE A 94 3.77 -4.59 -13.15
N LYS A 95 4.24 -5.81 -13.43
CA LYS A 95 5.49 -6.35 -12.84
C LYS A 95 6.74 -5.58 -13.25
N ARG A 96 6.68 -4.77 -14.30
CA ARG A 96 7.79 -3.95 -14.84
C ARG A 96 7.74 -2.49 -14.40
N LEU A 97 6.65 -2.04 -13.81
CA LEU A 97 6.54 -0.69 -13.26
C LEU A 97 7.69 -0.41 -12.27
N PRO A 98 8.23 0.81 -12.21
CA PRO A 98 9.17 1.21 -11.16
C PRO A 98 8.56 1.00 -9.77
N GLU A 99 9.38 0.67 -8.76
CA GLU A 99 8.93 0.38 -7.39
C GLU A 99 8.18 1.56 -6.74
N TYR A 100 8.53 2.78 -7.11
CA TYR A 100 7.92 4.01 -6.61
C TYR A 100 6.63 4.43 -7.37
N VAL A 101 6.20 3.68 -8.37
CA VAL A 101 4.92 3.88 -9.08
C VAL A 101 3.86 2.98 -8.49
N PHE A 102 2.77 3.57 -8.04
CA PHE A 102 1.69 2.84 -7.40
C PHE A 102 0.57 2.51 -8.38
N PRO A 103 0.25 1.23 -8.65
CA PRO A 103 -0.88 0.84 -9.49
C PRO A 103 -2.20 1.04 -8.71
N ILE A 104 -3.04 1.97 -9.17
CA ILE A 104 -4.34 2.27 -8.55
C ILE A 104 -5.52 1.65 -9.28
N GLY A 105 -5.29 1.06 -10.44
CA GLY A 105 -6.32 0.42 -11.25
C GLY A 105 -5.73 -0.54 -12.28
N VAL A 106 -6.54 -1.50 -12.70
CA VAL A 106 -6.21 -2.44 -13.77
C VAL A 106 -6.93 -2.04 -15.05
N ASP A 107 -8.24 -1.96 -15.05
CA ASP A 107 -9.00 -1.53 -16.21
C ASP A 107 -9.36 -0.03 -16.10
N PHE A 108 -9.01 0.74 -17.14
CA PHE A 108 -9.28 2.18 -17.20
C PHE A 108 -10.79 2.48 -17.17
N HIS A 109 -11.61 1.65 -17.81
CA HIS A 109 -13.04 1.88 -17.90
C HIS A 109 -13.75 1.71 -16.55
N ASP A 110 -13.20 0.88 -15.66
CA ASP A 110 -13.73 0.65 -14.32
C ASP A 110 -13.34 1.75 -13.31
N GLN A 111 -12.43 2.66 -13.69
CA GLN A 111 -11.98 3.72 -12.79
C GLN A 111 -12.91 4.94 -12.87
N ASN A 112 -13.13 5.59 -11.73
CA ASN A 112 -13.90 6.83 -11.64
C ASN A 112 -12.94 8.03 -11.52
N LEU A 113 -12.69 8.72 -12.63
CA LEU A 113 -11.78 9.88 -12.66
C LEU A 113 -12.35 11.11 -11.95
N MET A 114 -13.67 11.19 -11.73
CA MET A 114 -14.29 12.33 -11.04
C MET A 114 -13.84 12.44 -9.59
N THR A 115 -13.55 11.31 -8.95
CA THR A 115 -13.11 11.25 -7.55
C THR A 115 -11.59 11.28 -7.42
N MET A 116 -10.87 11.13 -8.53
CA MET A 116 -9.41 11.20 -8.58
C MET A 116 -8.97 12.65 -8.69
N ASN A 117 -8.39 13.16 -7.61
CA ASN A 117 -7.86 14.53 -7.58
C ASN A 117 -6.40 14.52 -8.04
N MET A 118 -6.17 14.43 -9.36
CA MET A 118 -4.84 14.37 -9.97
C MET A 118 -4.44 15.76 -10.51
N ASP A 119 -3.17 16.13 -10.29
CA ASP A 119 -2.63 17.38 -10.83
C ASP A 119 -2.24 17.24 -12.31
N ILE A 120 -1.70 16.07 -12.65
CA ILE A 120 -1.26 15.73 -14.02
C ILE A 120 -1.75 14.33 -14.36
N ILE A 121 -2.37 14.19 -15.51
CA ILE A 121 -2.75 12.91 -16.09
C ILE A 121 -2.01 12.76 -17.41
N TYR A 122 -1.43 11.60 -17.65
CA TYR A 122 -0.93 11.19 -18.95
C TYR A 122 -1.74 10.00 -19.47
N CYS A 123 -1.94 9.92 -20.77
CA CYS A 123 -2.64 8.82 -21.39
C CYS A 123 -2.16 8.61 -22.85
N ASN A 124 -1.70 7.40 -23.13
CA ASN A 124 -1.49 6.90 -24.48
C ASN A 124 -2.40 5.68 -24.67
N PRO A 125 -3.68 5.86 -25.04
CA PRO A 125 -4.67 4.80 -25.05
C PRO A 125 -4.44 3.80 -26.20
N PRO A 126 -5.03 2.60 -26.14
CA PRO A 126 -5.17 1.73 -27.29
C PRO A 126 -5.83 2.49 -28.46
N TYR A 127 -5.23 2.45 -29.65
CA TYR A 127 -5.73 3.25 -30.77
C TYR A 127 -7.07 2.77 -31.33
N SER A 128 -7.48 1.55 -31.04
CA SER A 128 -8.83 1.06 -31.32
C SER A 128 -9.91 1.72 -30.44
N GLU A 129 -9.55 2.15 -29.22
CA GLU A 129 -10.50 2.67 -28.22
C GLU A 129 -10.26 4.14 -27.84
N PHE A 130 -9.36 4.86 -28.54
CA PHE A 130 -8.90 6.19 -28.11
C PHE A 130 -10.05 7.22 -27.92
N LEU A 131 -11.11 7.12 -28.70
CA LEU A 131 -12.29 8.00 -28.53
C LEU A 131 -13.04 7.76 -27.22
N LEU A 132 -13.17 6.50 -26.80
CA LEU A 132 -13.80 6.15 -25.53
C LEU A 132 -12.97 6.66 -24.35
N TRP A 133 -11.65 6.51 -24.43
CA TRP A 133 -10.73 7.00 -23.42
C TRP A 133 -10.73 8.54 -23.35
N LEU A 134 -10.68 9.21 -24.48
CA LEU A 134 -10.77 10.69 -24.54
C LEU A 134 -12.10 11.18 -23.99
N SER A 135 -13.23 10.58 -24.41
CA SER A 135 -14.57 10.93 -23.92
C SER A 135 -14.65 10.82 -22.40
N LYS A 136 -14.12 9.73 -21.84
CA LYS A 136 -14.07 9.54 -20.38
C LYS A 136 -13.22 10.62 -19.68
N ILE A 137 -12.04 10.93 -20.20
CA ILE A 137 -11.16 11.96 -19.63
C ILE A 137 -11.83 13.33 -19.68
N VAL A 138 -12.37 13.76 -20.83
CA VAL A 138 -13.01 15.08 -20.93
C VAL A 138 -14.30 15.17 -20.14
N SER A 139 -14.98 14.05 -19.87
CA SER A 139 -16.22 14.02 -19.09
C SER A 139 -15.97 13.97 -17.58
N GLU A 140 -14.98 13.23 -17.13
CA GLU A 140 -14.82 12.90 -15.70
C GLU A 140 -13.75 13.73 -14.98
N VAL A 141 -12.64 14.12 -15.64
CA VAL A 141 -11.55 14.88 -14.98
C VAL A 141 -12.05 16.28 -14.59
N ARG A 142 -11.82 16.68 -13.33
CA ARG A 142 -12.40 17.93 -12.77
C ARG A 142 -11.39 19.08 -12.67
N SER A 143 -10.12 18.78 -12.51
CA SER A 143 -9.05 19.80 -12.31
C SER A 143 -7.74 19.29 -12.84
N GLY A 144 -6.74 20.17 -12.92
CA GLY A 144 -5.41 19.81 -13.37
C GLY A 144 -5.22 19.85 -14.88
N VAL A 145 -4.29 19.06 -15.37
CA VAL A 145 -3.98 18.95 -16.80
C VAL A 145 -3.91 17.48 -17.23
N ALA A 146 -4.39 17.17 -18.44
CA ALA A 146 -4.19 15.86 -19.02
C ALA A 146 -3.44 15.99 -20.35
N TYR A 147 -2.40 15.18 -20.51
CA TYR A 147 -1.67 15.00 -21.76
C TYR A 147 -2.14 13.72 -22.42
N MET A 148 -2.53 13.79 -23.68
CA MET A 148 -2.98 12.62 -24.43
C MET A 148 -2.19 12.48 -25.73
N THR A 149 -1.79 11.25 -26.03
CA THR A 149 -1.15 10.88 -27.30
C THR A 149 -2.18 10.08 -28.10
N ILE A 150 -2.86 10.73 -29.05
CA ILE A 150 -4.01 10.17 -29.78
C ILE A 150 -3.99 10.50 -31.25
N PRO A 151 -4.63 9.69 -32.13
CA PRO A 151 -4.82 10.02 -33.53
C PRO A 151 -5.55 11.36 -33.72
N ASP A 152 -5.13 12.18 -34.68
CA ASP A 152 -5.65 13.54 -34.95
C ASP A 152 -7.13 13.60 -35.32
N ARG A 153 -7.69 12.48 -35.80
CA ARG A 153 -9.14 12.32 -36.13
C ARG A 153 -10.09 12.50 -34.94
N TRP A 154 -9.59 12.67 -33.70
CA TRP A 154 -10.44 13.02 -32.55
C TRP A 154 -11.19 14.33 -32.75
N ARG A 155 -10.65 15.23 -33.60
CA ARG A 155 -11.23 16.54 -33.93
C ARG A 155 -12.56 16.44 -34.68
N ASP A 156 -12.77 15.32 -35.38
CA ASP A 156 -13.97 15.06 -36.18
C ASP A 156 -15.13 14.50 -35.36
N ASN A 157 -14.95 14.33 -34.03
CA ASN A 157 -16.00 13.80 -33.15
C ASN A 157 -16.79 14.94 -32.50
N ASP A 158 -18.01 15.17 -32.98
CA ASP A 158 -18.89 16.26 -32.52
C ASP A 158 -19.24 16.16 -31.04
N GLU A 159 -19.40 14.95 -30.49
CA GLU A 159 -19.74 14.75 -29.08
C GLU A 159 -18.59 15.21 -28.17
N ILE A 160 -17.37 14.82 -28.48
CA ILE A 160 -16.17 15.24 -27.75
C ILE A 160 -15.98 16.75 -27.84
N GLN A 161 -16.14 17.33 -29.04
CA GLN A 161 -16.04 18.78 -29.23
C GLN A 161 -17.07 19.53 -28.38
N ARG A 162 -18.30 19.03 -28.34
CA ARG A 162 -19.36 19.61 -27.49
C ARG A 162 -19.01 19.56 -26.02
N ILE A 163 -18.54 18.40 -25.50
CA ILE A 163 -18.14 18.26 -24.09
C ILE A 163 -16.99 19.23 -23.75
N ILE A 164 -16.00 19.37 -24.63
CA ILE A 164 -14.88 20.29 -24.45
C ILE A 164 -15.37 21.75 -24.34
N LEU A 165 -16.31 22.14 -25.19
CA LEU A 165 -16.92 23.50 -25.19
C LEU A 165 -17.76 23.70 -23.92
N ASP A 166 -18.68 22.79 -23.64
CA ASP A 166 -19.62 22.89 -22.50
C ASP A 166 -18.87 22.96 -21.16
N ARG A 167 -17.74 22.25 -21.06
CA ARG A 167 -16.89 22.23 -19.87
C ARG A 167 -15.77 23.28 -19.87
N ASN A 168 -15.71 24.12 -20.89
CA ASN A 168 -14.68 25.16 -21.04
C ASN A 168 -13.25 24.63 -20.87
N ILE A 169 -12.98 23.44 -21.45
CA ILE A 169 -11.66 22.79 -21.43
C ILE A 169 -10.79 23.47 -22.48
N THR A 170 -9.60 23.92 -22.08
CA THR A 170 -8.62 24.46 -23.04
C THR A 170 -7.81 23.32 -23.64
N VAL A 171 -7.67 23.30 -24.96
CA VAL A 171 -6.91 22.28 -25.69
C VAL A 171 -5.74 22.94 -26.41
N ASP A 172 -4.52 22.53 -26.05
CA ASP A 172 -3.29 22.97 -26.71
C ASP A 172 -2.67 21.78 -27.45
N SER A 173 -2.29 21.96 -28.72
CA SER A 173 -1.51 20.98 -29.49
C SER A 173 -0.02 21.15 -29.19
N LEU A 174 0.64 20.08 -28.79
CA LEU A 174 2.09 20.08 -28.51
C LEU A 174 2.91 19.55 -29.68
N GLY A 175 2.26 18.98 -30.69
CA GLY A 175 2.91 18.51 -31.92
C GLY A 175 2.32 17.21 -32.48
N PHE A 176 2.79 16.85 -33.68
CA PHE A 176 2.42 15.62 -34.37
C PHE A 176 3.62 14.70 -34.45
N PHE A 177 3.40 13.42 -34.21
CA PHE A 177 4.45 12.40 -34.13
C PHE A 177 4.02 11.14 -34.89
N ASP A 178 4.97 10.35 -35.33
CA ASP A 178 4.75 9.04 -35.92
C ASP A 178 5.39 7.92 -35.08
N PHE A 179 4.91 6.72 -35.25
CA PHE A 179 5.42 5.52 -34.59
C PHE A 179 6.18 4.58 -35.54
N GLU A 180 6.59 5.07 -36.74
CA GLU A 180 7.29 4.22 -37.72
C GLU A 180 8.64 3.72 -37.19
N LYS A 181 9.34 4.54 -36.39
CA LYS A 181 10.66 4.25 -35.82
C LYS A 181 10.59 3.86 -34.31
N ALA A 182 9.38 3.67 -33.76
CA ALA A 182 9.22 3.30 -32.37
C ALA A 182 9.67 1.84 -32.10
N ASP A 183 9.92 1.49 -30.85
CA ASP A 183 10.23 0.12 -30.39
C ASP A 183 9.21 -0.93 -30.86
N ARG A 184 7.96 -0.51 -30.99
CA ARG A 184 6.89 -1.22 -31.71
C ARG A 184 6.37 -0.28 -32.80
N SER A 185 6.75 -0.53 -34.02
CA SER A 185 6.37 0.33 -35.17
C SER A 185 4.86 0.22 -35.46
N ALA A 186 4.23 1.35 -35.69
CA ALA A 186 2.86 1.46 -36.18
C ALA A 186 2.78 2.54 -37.28
N ARG A 187 1.96 2.29 -38.30
CA ARG A 187 1.63 3.30 -39.33
C ARG A 187 0.49 4.18 -38.83
N CYS A 188 0.76 4.95 -37.79
CA CYS A 188 -0.20 5.85 -37.20
C CYS A 188 0.47 7.19 -36.91
N GLN A 189 -0.12 8.27 -37.38
CA GLN A 189 0.24 9.61 -36.97
C GLN A 189 -0.62 9.99 -35.76
N VAL A 190 0.02 10.50 -34.72
CA VAL A 190 -0.61 10.91 -33.50
C VAL A 190 -0.36 12.38 -33.22
N GLU A 191 -1.29 13.00 -32.54
CA GLU A 191 -1.16 14.32 -31.96
C GLU A 191 -0.97 14.18 -30.44
N VAL A 192 -0.04 14.94 -29.88
CA VAL A 192 0.06 15.12 -28.44
C VAL A 192 -0.71 16.37 -28.07
N ILE A 193 -1.81 16.19 -27.36
CA ILE A 193 -2.66 17.28 -26.87
C ILE A 193 -2.55 17.45 -25.37
N LYS A 194 -2.68 18.69 -24.93
CA LYS A 194 -2.80 19.07 -23.53
C LYS A 194 -4.20 19.61 -23.28
N LEU A 195 -4.91 18.99 -22.39
CA LEU A 195 -6.22 19.40 -21.90
C LEU A 195 -6.05 20.10 -20.55
N SER A 196 -6.46 21.33 -20.43
CA SER A 196 -6.42 22.08 -19.17
C SER A 196 -7.83 22.24 -18.64
N PHE A 197 -8.06 21.64 -17.46
CA PHE A 197 -9.35 21.67 -16.77
C PHE A 197 -9.35 22.84 -15.78
N LYS A 198 -10.27 23.76 -15.95
CA LYS A 198 -10.52 24.78 -14.94
C LYS A 198 -11.31 24.13 -13.82
N GLU A 199 -11.00 24.44 -12.56
CA GLU A 199 -11.90 24.13 -11.46
C GLU A 199 -13.25 24.76 -11.79
N ALA A 200 -14.18 23.95 -12.28
CA ALA A 200 -15.54 24.41 -12.41
C ALA A 200 -16.08 24.56 -10.98
N GLU A 201 -16.58 25.73 -10.64
CA GLU A 201 -17.57 25.84 -9.58
C GLU A 201 -18.64 24.80 -9.92
N SER A 202 -18.75 23.78 -9.08
CA SER A 202 -19.47 22.55 -9.39
C SER A 202 -20.95 22.83 -9.62
N PRO A 203 -21.53 22.48 -10.78
CA PRO A 203 -23.00 22.52 -10.97
C PRO A 203 -23.75 21.61 -9.98
N LEU A 204 -23.03 20.65 -9.39
CA LEU A 204 -23.50 19.82 -8.30
C LEU A 204 -23.66 20.62 -6.99
N LYS A 205 -22.98 21.74 -6.84
CA LYS A 205 -23.11 22.72 -5.76
C LYS A 205 -24.49 23.37 -5.70
N ASP A 206 -25.04 23.65 -6.82
CA ASP A 206 -26.39 24.26 -6.93
C ASP A 206 -27.48 23.20 -6.81
N TRP A 207 -27.21 21.97 -7.20
CA TRP A 207 -28.19 20.89 -7.23
C TRP A 207 -28.40 20.17 -5.87
N ILE A 208 -27.37 20.12 -4.97
CA ILE A 208 -27.51 19.65 -3.59
C ILE A 208 -28.17 20.68 -2.66
N LYS A 209 -28.13 22.01 -2.99
CA LYS A 209 -28.83 23.06 -2.23
C LYS A 209 -30.32 22.87 -2.13
N GLU A 210 -30.82 22.06 -2.96
CA GLU A 210 -32.25 21.93 -3.19
C GLU A 210 -32.96 20.72 -2.55
N ASN A 211 -32.35 19.72 -1.79
CA ASN A 211 -33.06 18.47 -1.54
C ASN A 211 -32.73 17.60 -0.32
N PHE A 212 -32.75 18.04 0.92
CA PHE A 212 -32.69 17.07 2.03
C PHE A 212 -33.49 17.31 3.31
N LYS A 213 -34.00 16.18 3.82
CA LYS A 213 -34.46 16.05 5.21
C LYS A 213 -33.49 15.17 5.99
N ILE A 214 -33.11 15.61 7.19
CA ILE A 214 -32.24 14.88 8.12
C ILE A 214 -33.11 14.26 9.21
N GLU A 215 -33.06 12.94 9.37
CA GLU A 215 -33.51 12.29 10.59
C GLU A 215 -32.45 12.42 11.67
N GLU A 216 -32.85 12.83 12.88
CA GLU A 216 -31.96 12.88 14.03
C GLU A 216 -31.32 11.52 14.30
N LYS A 217 -30.02 11.54 14.59
CA LYS A 217 -29.25 10.35 14.96
C LYS A 217 -29.79 9.75 16.26
N THR A 218 -30.59 8.71 16.16
CA THR A 218 -30.65 7.76 17.26
C THR A 218 -29.32 7.05 17.36
N ASP A 219 -28.74 6.99 18.57
CA ASP A 219 -27.51 6.25 18.89
C ASP A 219 -27.72 4.74 18.65
N ARG A 220 -27.82 4.33 17.39
CA ARG A 220 -27.65 2.94 17.01
C ARG A 220 -26.16 2.64 17.14
N VAL A 221 -25.81 1.72 18.04
CA VAL A 221 -24.48 1.12 18.09
C VAL A 221 -24.11 0.73 16.64
N LYS A 222 -23.17 1.47 16.05
CA LYS A 222 -22.73 1.20 14.67
C LYS A 222 -22.00 -0.14 14.70
N GLU A 223 -22.65 -1.17 14.17
CA GLU A 223 -22.04 -2.46 13.93
C GLU A 223 -20.70 -2.29 13.22
N SER A 224 -19.64 -2.91 13.75
CA SER A 224 -18.32 -2.80 13.13
C SER A 224 -18.34 -3.45 11.76
N LEU A 225 -17.48 -3.01 10.83
CA LEU A 225 -17.39 -3.65 9.52
C LEU A 225 -17.00 -5.13 9.67
N LYS A 226 -16.15 -5.44 10.63
CA LYS A 226 -15.77 -6.81 10.98
C LYS A 226 -16.97 -7.68 11.35
N ASP A 227 -17.88 -7.17 12.20
CA ASP A 227 -19.08 -7.90 12.59
C ASP A 227 -20.03 -8.12 11.41
N ARG A 228 -20.15 -7.12 10.52
CA ARG A 228 -20.95 -7.23 9.27
C ARG A 228 -20.38 -8.30 8.32
N VAL A 229 -19.07 -8.32 8.13
CA VAL A 229 -18.37 -9.33 7.32
C VAL A 229 -18.59 -10.72 7.90
N GLU A 230 -18.41 -10.88 9.20
CA GLU A 230 -18.60 -12.16 9.89
C GLU A 230 -20.04 -12.68 9.77
N LYS A 231 -21.05 -11.82 9.97
CA LYS A 231 -22.45 -12.18 9.80
C LYS A 231 -22.78 -12.60 8.36
N GLN A 232 -22.26 -11.89 7.37
CA GLN A 232 -22.52 -12.21 5.97
C GLN A 232 -21.84 -13.53 5.58
N ARG A 233 -20.63 -13.80 6.06
CA ARG A 233 -19.95 -15.09 5.88
C ARG A 233 -20.73 -16.24 6.53
N GLN A 234 -21.24 -16.07 7.74
CA GLN A 234 -22.06 -17.08 8.43
C GLN A 234 -23.38 -17.35 7.68
N SER A 235 -23.98 -16.37 7.04
CA SER A 235 -25.21 -16.54 6.25
C SER A 235 -24.99 -17.32 4.95
N VAL A 236 -23.78 -17.27 4.39
CA VAL A 236 -23.41 -17.96 3.14
C VAL A 236 -22.85 -19.38 3.41
N SER A 237 -22.27 -19.62 4.59
CA SER A 237 -21.56 -20.87 4.92
C SER A 237 -22.43 -22.09 5.18
N ASN A 238 -23.74 -22.05 4.95
CA ASN A 238 -24.62 -23.22 5.02
C ASN A 238 -24.45 -24.23 3.87
N GLY A 239 -23.39 -24.13 3.09
CA GLY A 239 -23.08 -25.09 2.03
C GLY A 239 -21.67 -24.90 1.45
N HIS A 240 -20.79 -25.82 1.79
CA HIS A 240 -19.50 -26.14 1.16
C HIS A 240 -18.26 -25.32 1.60
N SER A 241 -17.24 -26.09 1.96
CA SER A 241 -15.85 -25.69 2.23
C SER A 241 -15.28 -24.88 1.05
N LEU A 242 -15.08 -23.58 1.23
CA LEU A 242 -14.49 -22.67 0.23
C LEU A 242 -13.10 -22.19 0.69
N VAL A 243 -12.23 -21.96 -0.26
CA VAL A 243 -10.89 -21.38 -0.08
C VAL A 243 -11.04 -20.02 0.61
N ALA A 244 -10.67 -19.96 1.87
CA ALA A 244 -11.04 -18.90 2.84
C ALA A 244 -10.72 -17.44 2.41
N GLY A 245 -9.79 -17.24 1.48
CA GLY A 245 -9.35 -15.90 1.06
C GLY A 245 -10.26 -15.24 0.01
N ASN A 246 -10.77 -15.99 -0.97
CA ASN A 246 -11.62 -15.43 -2.03
C ASN A 246 -12.99 -15.04 -1.48
N ASP A 247 -13.56 -15.84 -0.59
CA ASP A 247 -14.83 -15.55 0.08
C ASP A 247 -14.79 -14.24 0.89
N TYR A 248 -13.64 -13.95 1.52
CA TYR A 248 -13.45 -12.71 2.27
C TYR A 248 -13.43 -11.47 1.36
N VAL A 249 -12.71 -11.54 0.23
CA VAL A 249 -12.63 -10.43 -0.74
C VAL A 249 -13.99 -10.20 -1.39
N ASP A 250 -14.67 -11.27 -1.81
CA ASP A 250 -16.00 -11.19 -2.42
C ASP A 250 -17.02 -10.55 -1.46
N THR A 251 -16.99 -10.96 -0.19
CA THR A 251 -17.86 -10.39 0.85
C THR A 251 -17.58 -8.90 1.07
N LEU A 252 -16.31 -8.49 1.11
CA LEU A 252 -15.94 -7.08 1.27
C LEU A 252 -16.38 -6.23 0.07
N VAL A 253 -16.18 -6.73 -1.16
CA VAL A 253 -16.60 -6.01 -2.37
C VAL A 253 -18.11 -5.86 -2.42
N GLN A 254 -18.87 -6.90 -2.07
CA GLN A 254 -20.33 -6.83 -2.00
C GLN A 254 -20.81 -5.81 -0.96
N LEU A 255 -20.25 -5.82 0.25
CA LEU A 255 -20.59 -4.86 1.29
C LEU A 255 -20.22 -3.42 0.91
N TYR A 256 -19.09 -3.24 0.20
CA TYR A 256 -18.69 -1.94 -0.33
C TYR A 256 -19.71 -1.40 -1.34
N GLN A 257 -20.13 -2.23 -2.30
CA GLN A 257 -21.16 -1.85 -3.27
C GLN A 257 -22.48 -1.51 -2.57
N GLN A 258 -22.91 -2.31 -1.60
CA GLN A 258 -24.12 -2.02 -0.83
C GLN A 258 -24.03 -0.68 -0.08
N ASP A 259 -22.87 -0.35 0.52
CA ASP A 259 -22.69 0.91 1.22
C ASP A 259 -22.70 2.11 0.25
N LEU A 260 -22.13 1.96 -0.94
CA LEU A 260 -22.20 2.97 -2.00
C LEU A 260 -23.63 3.13 -2.56
N ASP A 261 -24.29 2.01 -2.88
CA ASP A 261 -25.66 2.04 -3.39
C ASP A 261 -26.61 2.68 -2.38
N ASN A 262 -26.46 2.39 -1.10
CA ASN A 262 -27.22 3.03 -0.04
C ASN A 262 -26.95 4.53 0.04
N LEU A 263 -25.69 4.95 -0.12
CA LEU A 263 -25.31 6.36 -0.15
C LEU A 263 -25.94 7.06 -1.36
N PHE A 264 -25.79 6.48 -2.57
CA PHE A 264 -26.28 7.07 -3.81
C PHE A 264 -27.81 7.02 -3.90
N ASN A 265 -28.47 5.94 -3.46
CA ASN A 265 -29.93 5.88 -3.39
C ASN A 265 -30.50 6.90 -2.41
N SER A 266 -29.83 7.12 -1.29
CA SER A 266 -30.20 8.18 -0.35
C SER A 266 -30.06 9.56 -0.99
N PHE A 267 -28.97 9.75 -1.72
CA PHE A 267 -28.69 10.96 -2.46
C PHE A 267 -29.70 11.19 -3.60
N GLN A 268 -30.05 10.17 -4.37
CA GLN A 268 -31.05 10.24 -5.43
C GLN A 268 -32.45 10.58 -4.91
N LYS A 269 -32.82 10.05 -3.73
CA LYS A 269 -34.08 10.45 -3.05
C LYS A 269 -34.10 11.93 -2.67
N ILE A 270 -32.93 12.46 -2.34
CA ILE A 270 -32.73 13.88 -2.06
C ILE A 270 -32.93 14.68 -3.34
N CYS A 271 -32.40 14.20 -4.45
CA CYS A 271 -32.52 14.80 -5.77
C CYS A 271 -33.96 14.90 -6.29
N SER A 272 -34.84 14.09 -5.76
CA SER A 272 -36.26 14.04 -6.18
C SER A 272 -37.15 15.02 -5.43
N ILE A 273 -36.62 15.81 -4.50
CA ILE A 273 -37.40 16.84 -3.77
C ILE A 273 -37.41 18.15 -4.59
N ASP A 274 -38.44 18.94 -4.50
CA ASP A 274 -38.61 20.18 -5.20
C ASP A 274 -37.66 21.29 -4.73
N SER A 275 -37.12 22.09 -5.67
CA SER A 275 -36.15 23.15 -5.41
C SER A 275 -36.63 24.22 -4.44
N GLU A 276 -37.93 24.60 -4.52
CA GLU A 276 -38.52 25.60 -3.62
C GLU A 276 -38.51 25.18 -2.15
N ASN A 277 -38.71 23.89 -1.89
CA ASN A 277 -38.70 23.35 -0.54
C ASN A 277 -37.30 23.30 0.08
N LEU A 278 -36.27 23.35 -0.72
CA LEU A 278 -34.90 23.22 -0.27
C LEU A 278 -34.23 24.54 -0.01
N GLU A 279 -34.53 25.54 -0.79
CA GLU A 279 -34.18 26.92 -0.49
C GLU A 279 -34.81 27.34 0.83
N PHE A 280 -36.03 26.89 1.11
CA PHE A 280 -36.73 27.09 2.38
C PHE A 280 -35.98 26.46 3.57
N PHE A 281 -35.26 25.34 3.38
CA PHE A 281 -34.49 24.65 4.41
C PHE A 281 -33.03 25.09 4.48
N ASP A 282 -32.59 26.10 3.71
CA ASP A 282 -31.20 26.57 3.64
C ASP A 282 -30.16 25.43 3.41
N LEU A 283 -30.57 24.46 2.56
CA LEU A 283 -29.72 23.32 2.22
C LEU A 283 -28.81 23.63 1.02
N ASP A 284 -27.53 23.78 1.25
CA ASP A 284 -26.52 24.00 0.22
C ASP A 284 -26.16 22.69 -0.50
N ILE A 285 -26.65 22.53 -1.71
CA ILE A 285 -26.42 21.39 -2.60
C ILE A 285 -24.93 21.13 -2.85
N ASN A 286 -24.13 22.17 -2.92
CA ASN A 286 -22.72 22.03 -3.15
C ASN A 286 -21.99 21.45 -1.96
N LYS A 287 -22.35 21.88 -0.75
CA LYS A 287 -21.81 21.28 0.47
C LYS A 287 -22.18 19.81 0.56
N LEU A 288 -23.41 19.46 0.18
CA LEU A 288 -23.86 18.07 0.22
C LEU A 288 -23.13 17.20 -0.82
N SER A 289 -22.86 17.70 -2.04
CA SER A 289 -22.10 16.97 -3.06
C SER A 289 -20.67 16.70 -2.59
N VAL A 290 -20.01 17.73 -2.04
CA VAL A 290 -18.68 17.55 -1.43
C VAL A 290 -18.76 16.53 -0.28
N MET A 291 -19.77 16.62 0.57
CA MET A 291 -19.99 15.68 1.67
C MET A 291 -20.26 14.25 1.18
N VAL A 292 -21.01 14.06 0.09
CA VAL A 292 -21.23 12.73 -0.50
C VAL A 292 -19.94 12.17 -1.10
N GLN A 293 -19.16 13.00 -1.80
CA GLN A 293 -17.85 12.60 -2.32
C GLN A 293 -16.88 12.22 -1.19
N GLU A 294 -16.82 13.05 -0.14
CA GLU A 294 -16.03 12.74 1.05
C GLU A 294 -16.52 11.47 1.75
N LYS A 295 -17.82 11.27 1.82
CA LYS A 295 -18.41 10.07 2.41
C LYS A 295 -18.09 8.83 1.60
N ALA A 296 -18.20 8.88 0.28
CA ALA A 296 -17.81 7.79 -0.62
C ALA A 296 -16.30 7.47 -0.48
N ALA A 297 -15.44 8.50 -0.43
CA ALA A 297 -14.02 8.34 -0.20
C ALA A 297 -13.72 7.71 1.17
N ASN A 298 -14.45 8.10 2.21
CA ASN A 298 -14.30 7.52 3.55
C ASN A 298 -14.78 6.07 3.62
N ILE A 299 -15.86 5.72 2.92
CA ILE A 299 -16.32 4.33 2.78
C ILE A 299 -15.20 3.51 2.12
N ARG A 300 -14.67 3.97 0.99
CA ARG A 300 -13.57 3.31 0.29
C ARG A 300 -12.35 3.11 1.17
N ALA A 301 -11.88 4.15 1.84
CA ALA A 301 -10.73 4.08 2.75
C ALA A 301 -10.95 3.06 3.89
N LYS A 302 -12.17 2.97 4.41
CA LYS A 302 -12.55 2.01 5.45
C LYS A 302 -12.41 0.57 4.94
N PHE A 303 -12.88 0.27 3.71
CA PHE A 303 -12.80 -1.07 3.15
C PHE A 303 -11.37 -1.47 2.77
N TRP A 304 -10.57 -0.55 2.25
CA TRP A 304 -9.14 -0.77 2.04
C TRP A 304 -8.40 -1.06 3.35
N SER A 305 -8.69 -0.29 4.40
CA SER A 305 -8.09 -0.52 5.72
C SER A 305 -8.48 -1.88 6.29
N GLU A 306 -9.75 -2.28 6.13
CA GLU A 306 -10.25 -3.59 6.59
C GLU A 306 -9.56 -4.73 5.84
N LEU A 307 -9.44 -4.63 4.50
CA LEU A 307 -8.73 -5.61 3.69
C LEU A 307 -7.26 -5.75 4.12
N ILE A 308 -6.53 -4.65 4.19
CA ILE A 308 -5.09 -4.64 4.50
C ILE A 308 -4.81 -5.24 5.89
N ASN A 309 -5.68 -4.98 6.86
CA ASN A 309 -5.45 -5.45 8.22
C ASN A 309 -5.90 -6.89 8.48
N ASN A 310 -6.78 -7.44 7.65
CA ASN A 310 -7.42 -8.72 7.96
C ASN A 310 -7.26 -9.79 6.89
N ILE A 311 -6.80 -9.45 5.66
CA ILE A 311 -6.50 -10.49 4.66
C ILE A 311 -5.25 -11.27 5.09
N ASP A 312 -5.37 -12.59 5.16
CA ASP A 312 -4.32 -13.47 5.70
C ASP A 312 -2.97 -13.29 5.02
N VAL A 313 -2.97 -13.12 3.69
CA VAL A 313 -1.77 -12.91 2.88
C VAL A 313 -0.94 -11.71 3.33
N ILE A 314 -1.58 -10.64 3.78
CA ILE A 314 -0.91 -9.44 4.28
C ILE A 314 -0.72 -9.53 5.80
N LYS A 315 -1.76 -9.93 6.53
CA LYS A 315 -1.76 -9.98 8.00
C LYS A 315 -0.65 -10.89 8.54
N GLN A 316 -0.43 -12.03 7.91
CA GLN A 316 0.55 -13.03 8.34
C GLN A 316 1.99 -12.73 7.90
N ARG A 317 2.19 -11.83 6.94
CA ARG A 317 3.50 -11.53 6.36
C ARG A 317 4.09 -10.20 6.77
N PHE A 318 3.24 -9.24 7.12
CA PHE A 318 3.68 -7.87 7.37
C PHE A 318 3.27 -7.39 8.76
N SER A 319 4.20 -6.75 9.45
CA SER A 319 3.98 -6.16 10.77
C SER A 319 2.90 -5.07 10.74
N SER A 320 2.40 -4.72 11.92
CA SER A 320 1.40 -3.66 12.08
C SER A 320 1.87 -2.32 11.50
N SER A 321 3.17 -2.02 11.60
CA SER A 321 3.78 -0.79 11.07
C SER A 321 3.73 -0.77 9.54
N VAL A 322 4.09 -1.88 8.88
CA VAL A 322 4.03 -1.99 7.40
C VAL A 322 2.58 -1.95 6.91
N ARG A 323 1.65 -2.64 7.58
CA ARG A 323 0.22 -2.57 7.24
C ARG A 323 -0.35 -1.16 7.40
N TYR A 324 0.09 -0.44 8.44
CA TYR A 324 -0.26 0.97 8.61
C TYR A 324 0.28 1.83 7.46
N ALA A 325 1.54 1.61 7.04
CA ALA A 325 2.11 2.30 5.88
C ALA A 325 1.29 2.01 4.60
N PHE A 326 0.90 0.75 4.34
CA PHE A 326 0.00 0.41 3.23
C PHE A 326 -1.35 1.14 3.33
N THR A 327 -1.93 1.19 4.53
CA THR A 327 -3.20 1.88 4.76
C THR A 327 -3.06 3.38 4.54
N GLN A 328 -1.96 4.00 4.98
CA GLN A 328 -1.70 5.43 4.74
C GLN A 328 -1.50 5.71 3.25
N GLU A 329 -0.74 4.85 2.57
CA GLU A 329 -0.55 4.93 1.12
C GLU A 329 -1.90 4.86 0.40
N MET A 330 -2.75 3.88 0.72
CA MET A 330 -4.10 3.76 0.14
C MET A 330 -5.02 4.92 0.52
N ASN A 331 -4.92 5.48 1.73
CA ASN A 331 -5.74 6.61 2.18
C ASN A 331 -5.27 7.95 1.60
N SER A 332 -3.96 8.14 1.41
CA SER A 332 -3.43 9.32 0.72
C SER A 332 -3.91 9.37 -0.72
N HIS A 333 -4.25 8.21 -1.26
CA HIS A 333 -4.70 7.97 -2.62
C HIS A 333 -6.21 7.75 -2.71
N LYS A 334 -7.03 8.57 -2.07
CA LYS A 334 -8.52 8.50 -1.98
C LYS A 334 -9.27 8.08 -3.27
N SER A 335 -8.57 7.55 -4.25
CA SER A 335 -8.98 7.37 -5.64
C SER A 335 -9.04 5.93 -6.14
N ALA A 336 -8.37 4.96 -5.51
CA ALA A 336 -8.46 3.58 -5.96
C ALA A 336 -9.80 2.96 -5.57
N GLU A 337 -10.68 2.71 -6.55
CA GLU A 337 -11.96 2.04 -6.32
C GLU A 337 -11.75 0.64 -5.70
N PHE A 338 -12.64 0.26 -4.78
CA PHE A 338 -12.54 -1.02 -4.09
C PHE A 338 -13.20 -2.13 -4.93
N THR A 339 -12.48 -2.59 -5.95
CA THR A 339 -12.91 -3.64 -6.89
C THR A 339 -11.97 -4.84 -6.81
N HIS A 340 -12.43 -6.01 -7.26
CA HIS A 340 -11.59 -7.22 -7.34
C HIS A 340 -10.32 -6.98 -8.15
N ALA A 341 -10.42 -6.30 -9.28
CA ALA A 341 -9.29 -6.00 -10.15
C ALA A 341 -8.25 -5.12 -9.44
N ASN A 342 -8.69 -4.06 -8.74
CA ASN A 342 -7.80 -3.16 -8.04
C ASN A 342 -7.19 -3.82 -6.78
N ILE A 343 -7.94 -4.66 -6.08
CA ILE A 343 -7.43 -5.48 -4.97
C ILE A 343 -6.34 -6.42 -5.48
N ARG A 344 -6.56 -7.07 -6.62
CA ARG A 344 -5.56 -7.93 -7.26
C ARG A 344 -4.29 -7.16 -7.63
N ALA A 345 -4.42 -6.00 -8.28
CA ALA A 345 -3.27 -5.16 -8.63
C ALA A 345 -2.47 -4.73 -7.39
N PHE A 346 -3.17 -4.33 -6.33
CA PHE A 346 -2.54 -3.98 -5.06
C PHE A 346 -1.79 -5.17 -4.46
N LEU A 347 -2.39 -6.37 -4.41
CA LEU A 347 -1.73 -7.58 -3.90
C LEU A 347 -0.48 -7.94 -4.73
N LEU A 348 -0.56 -7.85 -6.06
CA LEU A 348 0.60 -8.07 -6.95
C LEU A 348 1.72 -7.04 -6.69
N TRP A 349 1.37 -5.78 -6.47
CA TRP A 349 2.33 -4.74 -6.12
C TRP A 349 2.99 -5.00 -4.77
N VAL A 350 2.22 -5.38 -3.74
CA VAL A 350 2.74 -5.78 -2.42
C VAL A 350 3.74 -6.92 -2.54
N LEU A 351 3.42 -7.94 -3.36
CA LEU A 351 4.28 -9.08 -3.59
C LEU A 351 5.58 -8.71 -4.32
N LYS A 352 5.47 -7.86 -5.33
CA LYS A 352 6.63 -7.34 -6.06
C LYS A 352 7.62 -6.62 -5.13
N ASN A 353 7.09 -5.87 -4.18
CA ASN A 353 7.89 -5.08 -3.24
C ASN A 353 8.13 -5.81 -1.90
N ALA A 354 7.80 -7.11 -1.82
CA ALA A 354 7.85 -7.87 -0.56
C ALA A 354 9.24 -7.83 0.10
N LYS A 355 10.32 -7.88 -0.68
CA LYS A 355 11.69 -7.80 -0.16
C LYS A 355 11.96 -6.46 0.52
N HIS A 356 11.61 -5.35 -0.11
CA HIS A 356 11.76 -4.02 0.45
C HIS A 356 10.96 -3.89 1.76
N TYR A 357 9.71 -4.34 1.75
CA TYR A 357 8.87 -4.28 2.95
C TYR A 357 9.30 -5.25 4.05
N ASP A 358 9.95 -6.39 3.72
CA ASP A 358 10.58 -7.24 4.73
C ASP A 358 11.75 -6.52 5.42
N GLU A 359 12.54 -5.78 4.67
CA GLU A 359 13.63 -4.96 5.21
C GLU A 359 13.09 -3.85 6.14
N VAL A 360 12.08 -3.11 5.69
CA VAL A 360 11.39 -2.09 6.49
C VAL A 360 10.75 -2.71 7.74
N MET A 361 10.07 -3.85 7.57
CA MET A 361 9.45 -4.56 8.68
C MET A 361 10.45 -4.94 9.77
N PHE A 362 11.60 -5.48 9.38
CA PHE A 362 12.65 -5.85 10.33
C PHE A 362 13.12 -4.61 11.11
N GLU A 363 13.49 -3.54 10.39
CA GLU A 363 14.02 -2.32 11.01
C GLU A 363 12.99 -1.65 11.92
N GLU A 364 11.75 -1.48 11.46
CA GLU A 364 10.68 -0.86 12.25
C GLU A 364 10.30 -1.71 13.47
N THR A 365 10.20 -3.04 13.32
CA THR A 365 9.87 -3.93 14.43
C THR A 365 10.96 -3.90 15.50
N ILE A 366 12.24 -4.00 15.10
CA ILE A 366 13.36 -3.96 16.04
C ILE A 366 13.50 -2.58 16.68
N LYS A 367 13.41 -1.49 15.91
CA LYS A 367 13.45 -0.12 16.43
C LYS A 367 12.34 0.13 17.46
N LYS A 368 11.12 -0.29 17.15
CA LYS A 368 9.97 -0.20 18.06
C LYS A 368 10.18 -1.05 19.31
N PHE A 369 10.68 -2.28 19.15
CA PHE A 369 11.01 -3.17 20.26
C PHE A 369 12.07 -2.53 21.20
N ILE A 370 13.15 -1.98 20.63
CA ILE A 370 14.21 -1.28 21.37
C ILE A 370 13.65 -0.10 22.15
N SER A 371 12.74 0.69 21.56
CA SER A 371 12.17 1.87 22.20
C SER A 371 11.38 1.56 23.47
N PHE A 372 10.93 0.31 23.65
CA PHE A 372 10.26 -0.16 24.87
C PHE A 372 11.20 -0.81 25.88
N CYS A 373 12.45 -1.02 25.52
CA CYS A 373 13.45 -1.56 26.45
C CYS A 373 14.04 -0.45 27.31
N ASN A 374 13.66 -0.42 28.60
CA ASN A 374 14.27 0.54 29.53
C ASN A 374 15.66 0.07 29.93
N ILE A 375 16.70 0.72 29.39
CA ILE A 375 18.10 0.37 29.62
C ILE A 375 18.55 0.78 31.02
N GLU A 376 18.10 1.90 31.52
CA GLU A 376 18.52 2.44 32.82
C GLU A 376 17.98 1.62 33.99
N SER A 377 16.73 1.17 33.88
CA SER A 377 16.04 0.47 34.97
C SER A 377 16.34 -1.02 35.04
N TYR A 378 16.75 -1.66 33.94
CA TYR A 378 16.87 -3.12 33.90
C TYR A 378 18.24 -3.60 33.42
N LYS A 379 18.99 -4.21 34.34
CA LYS A 379 20.34 -4.76 34.05
C LYS A 379 20.34 -5.75 32.89
N SER A 380 19.30 -6.58 32.74
CA SER A 380 19.14 -7.51 31.61
C SER A 380 19.04 -6.83 30.24
N ASN A 381 18.56 -5.58 30.22
CA ASN A 381 18.49 -4.81 28.99
C ASN A 381 19.82 -4.11 28.69
N ARG A 382 20.56 -3.68 29.70
CA ARG A 382 21.87 -3.01 29.54
C ARG A 382 22.89 -3.86 28.77
N SER A 383 22.81 -5.17 28.88
CA SER A 383 23.68 -6.06 28.14
C SER A 383 23.39 -6.11 26.62
N ARG A 384 22.37 -5.37 26.13
CA ARG A 384 21.91 -5.41 24.74
C ARG A 384 22.01 -4.07 24.04
N PHE A 385 21.96 -2.97 24.77
CA PHE A 385 21.83 -1.65 24.21
C PHE A 385 22.86 -0.68 24.77
N VAL A 386 23.43 0.16 23.92
CA VAL A 386 24.21 1.34 24.29
C VAL A 386 23.58 2.55 23.64
N ASP A 387 23.34 3.60 24.41
CA ASP A 387 22.74 4.87 23.94
C ASP A 387 21.45 4.70 23.12
N GLY A 388 20.62 3.69 23.47
CA GLY A 388 19.37 3.40 22.77
C GLY A 388 19.53 2.58 21.50
N ASP A 389 20.73 2.15 21.16
CA ASP A 389 21.01 1.26 20.03
C ASP A 389 21.33 -0.17 20.47
N TRP A 390 21.00 -1.13 19.61
CA TRP A 390 21.28 -2.54 19.86
C TRP A 390 22.78 -2.80 19.77
N THR A 391 23.36 -3.47 20.78
CA THR A 391 24.77 -3.79 20.78
C THR A 391 25.06 -5.26 20.65
N TYR A 392 26.25 -5.53 20.20
CA TYR A 392 26.81 -6.84 20.02
C TYR A 392 27.29 -7.50 21.30
N SER A 393 27.81 -6.71 22.23
CA SER A 393 28.54 -7.21 23.37
C SER A 393 27.92 -6.80 24.69
N ASN A 394 28.38 -7.48 25.75
CA ASN A 394 28.00 -7.15 27.12
C ASN A 394 28.56 -5.77 27.50
N PHE A 395 27.71 -4.87 27.98
CA PHE A 395 28.07 -3.49 28.28
C PHE A 395 29.11 -3.39 29.41
N GLU A 396 29.16 -4.36 30.34
CA GLU A 396 30.03 -4.31 31.52
C GLU A 396 31.49 -4.68 31.20
N ASP A 397 31.76 -5.39 30.09
CA ASP A 397 33.06 -5.93 29.73
C ASP A 397 33.48 -5.58 28.29
N ILE A 398 33.13 -4.41 27.77
CA ILE A 398 33.49 -4.00 26.41
C ILE A 398 34.98 -3.73 26.33
N THR A 399 35.73 -4.62 25.69
CA THR A 399 37.10 -4.43 25.25
C THR A 399 37.16 -4.30 23.74
N GLU A 400 38.29 -3.80 23.19
CA GLU A 400 38.50 -3.77 21.75
C GLU A 400 38.37 -5.14 21.07
N GLU A 401 38.66 -6.22 21.83
CA GLU A 401 38.61 -7.60 21.33
C GLU A 401 37.19 -8.18 21.32
N ASN A 402 36.31 -7.76 22.24
CA ASN A 402 34.98 -8.35 22.42
C ASN A 402 33.81 -7.41 22.11
N LYS A 403 34.09 -6.18 21.70
CA LYS A 403 33.03 -5.18 21.41
C LYS A 403 32.01 -5.60 20.34
N PHE A 404 32.36 -6.59 19.55
CA PHE A 404 31.50 -7.18 18.51
C PHE A 404 30.95 -8.57 18.88
N LYS A 405 31.20 -9.10 20.08
CA LYS A 405 30.66 -10.39 20.50
C LYS A 405 29.18 -10.28 20.89
N PHE A 406 28.39 -11.23 20.38
CA PHE A 406 26.97 -11.32 20.72
C PHE A 406 26.76 -11.80 22.16
N ASN A 407 26.09 -11.01 22.96
CA ASN A 407 25.60 -11.48 24.24
C ASN A 407 24.17 -11.99 24.08
N THR A 408 24.00 -13.30 24.12
CA THR A 408 22.76 -14.01 23.90
C THR A 408 21.85 -14.12 25.13
N THR A 409 21.87 -13.15 26.05
CA THR A 409 20.92 -13.21 27.17
C THR A 409 19.49 -13.26 26.67
N LYS A 410 18.77 -14.26 27.15
CA LYS A 410 17.44 -14.63 26.64
C LYS A 410 16.34 -13.71 27.13
N ARG A 411 16.57 -12.94 28.20
CA ARG A 411 15.52 -12.18 28.89
C ARG A 411 15.55 -10.71 28.53
N MET A 412 14.40 -10.18 28.09
CA MET A 412 14.19 -8.76 27.89
C MET A 412 12.96 -8.28 28.64
N ILE A 413 12.99 -7.04 29.12
CA ILE A 413 11.91 -6.41 29.86
C ILE A 413 11.49 -5.16 29.09
N LEU A 414 10.24 -5.16 28.64
CA LEU A 414 9.63 -4.02 27.97
C LEU A 414 8.82 -3.20 28.97
N GLU A 415 8.93 -1.90 28.88
CA GLU A 415 8.18 -0.94 29.69
C GLU A 415 7.79 0.27 28.85
N SER A 416 6.55 0.73 29.00
CA SER A 416 6.10 1.97 28.40
C SER A 416 5.26 2.77 29.37
N PHE A 417 5.46 4.08 29.38
CA PHE A 417 4.63 5.02 30.15
C PHE A 417 3.15 4.90 29.78
N PHE A 418 2.87 4.68 28.50
CA PHE A 418 1.50 4.55 27.96
C PHE A 418 0.79 3.27 28.36
N TRP A 419 1.52 2.25 28.89
CA TRP A 419 0.93 0.96 29.26
C TRP A 419 0.66 0.83 30.75
N LYS A 420 1.05 1.80 31.58
CA LYS A 420 0.83 1.72 33.03
C LYS A 420 -0.65 1.49 33.29
N ASN A 421 -0.99 0.33 33.85
CA ASN A 421 -2.32 -0.15 34.21
C ASN A 421 -3.24 -0.61 33.06
N GLU A 422 -2.77 -0.75 31.83
CA GLU A 422 -3.62 -1.09 30.69
C GLU A 422 -3.11 -2.25 29.81
N LEU A 423 -2.22 -3.10 30.32
CA LEU A 423 -1.70 -4.25 29.54
C LEU A 423 -2.73 -5.35 29.35
N ILE A 424 -3.73 -5.46 30.23
CA ILE A 424 -4.85 -6.39 30.12
C ILE A 424 -6.15 -5.61 30.28
N LYS A 425 -7.06 -5.75 29.32
CA LYS A 425 -8.41 -5.19 29.31
C LYS A 425 -9.43 -6.29 28.99
N TYR A 426 -10.47 -6.40 29.79
CA TYR A 426 -11.57 -7.35 29.56
C TYR A 426 -11.12 -8.80 29.31
N GLY A 427 -10.09 -9.26 30.00
CA GLY A 427 -9.57 -10.62 29.87
C GLY A 427 -8.75 -10.88 28.59
N SER A 428 -8.35 -9.82 27.87
CA SER A 428 -7.47 -9.89 26.69
C SER A 428 -6.29 -8.94 26.86
N PHE A 429 -5.20 -9.19 26.16
CA PHE A 429 -4.10 -8.23 26.11
C PHE A 429 -4.55 -6.97 25.38
N SER A 430 -4.09 -5.80 25.84
CA SER A 430 -4.39 -4.53 25.20
C SER A 430 -3.76 -4.46 23.80
N GLU A 431 -4.33 -3.62 22.93
CA GLU A 431 -3.86 -3.43 21.55
C GLU A 431 -2.37 -3.05 21.49
N GLY A 432 -1.89 -2.22 22.41
CA GLY A 432 -0.46 -1.85 22.48
C GLY A 432 0.45 -3.04 22.79
N CYS A 433 -0.01 -3.97 23.67
CA CYS A 433 0.71 -5.19 23.99
C CYS A 433 0.67 -6.16 22.80
N THR A 434 -0.51 -6.42 22.24
CA THR A 434 -0.67 -7.38 21.14
C THR A 434 0.10 -6.97 19.90
N LYS A 435 0.08 -5.69 19.52
CA LYS A 435 0.82 -5.19 18.34
C LYS A 435 2.31 -5.52 18.39
N ILE A 436 2.95 -5.41 19.54
CA ILE A 436 4.39 -5.69 19.66
C ILE A 436 4.66 -7.19 19.58
N ILE A 437 3.85 -7.98 20.29
CA ILE A 437 4.05 -9.44 20.36
C ILE A 437 3.70 -10.08 19.00
N ASP A 438 2.59 -9.66 18.39
CA ASP A 438 2.18 -10.16 17.08
C ASP A 438 3.18 -9.74 15.98
N ASP A 439 3.74 -8.53 16.03
CA ASP A 439 4.79 -8.09 15.11
C ASP A 439 6.07 -8.95 15.25
N LEU A 440 6.43 -9.38 16.48
CA LEU A 440 7.54 -10.30 16.70
C LEU A 440 7.25 -11.71 16.16
N LEU A 441 6.00 -12.19 16.28
CA LEU A 441 5.59 -13.49 15.74
C LEU A 441 5.60 -13.46 14.19
N ILE A 442 5.12 -12.38 13.59
CA ILE A 442 5.17 -12.18 12.13
C ILE A 442 6.63 -12.10 11.65
N LEU A 443 7.48 -11.39 12.39
CA LEU A 443 8.90 -11.34 12.07
C LEU A 443 9.55 -12.73 12.15
N ALA A 444 9.21 -13.53 13.16
CA ALA A 444 9.69 -14.91 13.29
C ALA A 444 9.18 -15.80 12.13
N GLU A 445 7.91 -15.69 11.76
CA GLU A 445 7.34 -16.39 10.61
C GLU A 445 8.14 -16.11 9.33
N SER A 446 8.40 -14.83 9.05
CA SER A 446 9.21 -14.42 7.90
C SER A 446 10.66 -14.93 7.98
N ARG A 447 11.14 -15.38 9.14
CA ARG A 447 12.46 -15.97 9.37
C ARG A 447 12.44 -17.50 9.41
N GLY A 448 11.31 -18.13 9.05
CA GLY A 448 11.16 -19.59 8.94
C GLY A 448 10.80 -20.29 10.24
N TYR A 449 10.47 -19.53 11.28
CA TYR A 449 9.84 -20.05 12.48
C TYR A 449 8.34 -20.04 12.26
N LYS A 450 7.73 -21.15 11.83
CA LYS A 450 6.29 -21.22 11.53
C LYS A 450 5.48 -20.97 12.79
N THR A 451 5.05 -19.73 12.98
CA THR A 451 4.27 -19.25 14.15
C THR A 451 2.78 -19.21 13.87
N MET A 452 2.35 -19.08 12.62
CA MET A 452 0.95 -18.89 12.23
C MET A 452 0.06 -20.12 12.47
N GLU A 453 0.64 -21.26 12.76
CA GLU A 453 -0.11 -22.45 13.19
C GLU A 453 -0.57 -22.38 14.67
N TYR A 454 -0.14 -21.37 15.41
CA TYR A 454 -0.40 -21.18 16.84
C TYR A 454 -1.08 -19.84 17.10
N PRO A 455 -1.83 -19.73 18.22
CA PRO A 455 -2.53 -18.49 18.56
C PRO A 455 -1.58 -17.29 18.71
N MET A 456 -1.94 -16.17 18.10
CA MET A 456 -1.28 -14.89 18.31
C MET A 456 -1.70 -14.26 19.65
N ALA A 457 -0.97 -13.25 20.13
CA ALA A 457 -1.31 -12.56 21.38
C ALA A 457 -2.69 -11.88 21.30
N SER A 458 -3.08 -11.38 20.13
CA SER A 458 -4.40 -10.78 19.88
C SER A 458 -5.57 -11.77 19.94
N GLU A 459 -5.29 -13.05 19.83
CA GLU A 459 -6.30 -14.13 19.84
C GLU A 459 -6.52 -14.73 21.24
N LEU A 460 -5.58 -14.51 22.17
CA LEU A 460 -5.67 -15.04 23.51
C LEU A 460 -6.82 -14.38 24.31
N ARG A 461 -7.54 -15.21 25.06
CA ARG A 461 -8.65 -14.79 25.93
C ARG A 461 -8.41 -15.27 27.35
N ASN A 462 -9.09 -14.66 28.31
CA ASN A 462 -8.96 -14.96 29.73
C ASN A 462 -7.52 -14.86 30.23
N VAL A 463 -6.82 -13.83 29.76
CA VAL A 463 -5.43 -13.58 30.14
C VAL A 463 -5.36 -12.91 31.53
N GLU A 464 -4.32 -13.25 32.30
CA GLU A 464 -4.13 -12.81 33.67
C GLU A 464 -2.72 -12.24 33.86
N TYR A 465 -2.60 -11.28 34.78
CA TYR A 465 -1.28 -10.79 35.21
C TYR A 465 -0.48 -11.87 35.92
N SER A 466 0.83 -11.82 35.75
CA SER A 466 1.81 -12.72 36.38
C SER A 466 1.73 -14.18 35.95
N LYS A 467 0.87 -14.53 35.01
CA LYS A 467 0.84 -15.83 34.33
C LYS A 467 1.85 -15.85 33.18
N VAL A 468 2.44 -17.01 32.93
CA VAL A 468 3.35 -17.23 31.80
C VAL A 468 2.54 -17.70 30.59
N TYR A 469 2.81 -17.11 29.43
CA TYR A 469 2.23 -17.49 28.14
C TYR A 469 3.34 -17.90 27.20
N ASP A 470 3.21 -19.10 26.63
CA ASP A 470 4.16 -19.68 25.71
C ASP A 470 3.72 -19.40 24.27
N PHE A 471 4.58 -18.74 23.50
CA PHE A 471 4.39 -18.55 22.08
C PHE A 471 5.23 -19.58 21.34
N LYS A 472 4.55 -20.42 20.58
CA LYS A 472 5.13 -21.60 19.94
C LYS A 472 5.44 -21.36 18.48
N CYS A 473 6.33 -22.17 17.92
CA CYS A 473 6.63 -22.23 16.50
C CYS A 473 7.01 -23.65 16.09
N LYS A 474 7.02 -23.91 14.78
CA LYS A 474 7.67 -25.11 14.20
C LYS A 474 8.91 -24.72 13.43
N VAL A 475 9.98 -25.46 13.60
CA VAL A 475 11.21 -25.35 12.83
C VAL A 475 11.62 -26.76 12.43
N ASP A 476 11.82 -27.00 11.12
CA ASP A 476 12.10 -28.34 10.58
C ASP A 476 11.08 -29.38 11.11
N ASP A 477 9.76 -29.02 11.07
CA ASP A 477 8.60 -29.78 11.55
C ASP A 477 8.62 -30.16 13.04
N LYS A 478 9.51 -29.58 13.83
CA LYS A 478 9.55 -29.77 15.29
C LYS A 478 8.95 -28.55 15.99
N GLU A 479 8.00 -28.82 16.90
CA GLU A 479 7.43 -27.80 17.77
C GLU A 479 8.45 -27.37 18.83
N LYS A 480 8.59 -26.06 19.03
CA LYS A 480 9.33 -25.47 20.15
C LYS A 480 8.71 -24.16 20.62
N THR A 481 9.05 -23.73 21.83
CA THR A 481 8.68 -22.42 22.34
C THR A 481 9.63 -21.38 21.77
N LEU A 482 9.09 -20.42 21.00
CA LEU A 482 9.83 -19.30 20.43
C LEU A 482 10.23 -18.30 21.50
N PHE A 483 9.30 -17.93 22.34
CA PHE A 483 9.51 -17.15 23.55
C PHE A 483 8.38 -17.33 24.55
N THR A 484 8.66 -17.07 25.83
CA THR A 484 7.65 -16.97 26.87
C THR A 484 7.41 -15.52 27.24
N MET A 485 6.17 -15.18 27.56
CA MET A 485 5.77 -13.83 27.96
C MET A 485 5.12 -13.86 29.35
N LYS A 486 5.49 -12.88 30.17
CA LYS A 486 4.84 -12.64 31.47
C LYS A 486 4.57 -11.15 31.64
N VAL A 487 3.31 -10.81 31.92
CA VAL A 487 2.84 -9.43 32.03
C VAL A 487 2.60 -9.09 33.50
N PHE A 488 3.04 -7.92 33.93
CA PHE A 488 2.91 -7.49 35.33
C PHE A 488 2.02 -6.25 35.46
N LYS A 489 1.29 -6.14 36.59
CA LYS A 489 0.41 -5.00 36.90
C LYS A 489 1.12 -3.64 36.89
N LYS A 490 2.43 -3.61 37.13
CA LYS A 490 3.23 -2.38 37.09
C LYS A 490 3.48 -1.84 35.67
N GLY A 491 2.96 -2.52 34.62
CA GLY A 491 3.11 -2.10 33.23
C GLY A 491 4.35 -2.65 32.53
N THR A 492 4.92 -3.77 33.01
CA THR A 492 6.08 -4.41 32.36
C THR A 492 5.71 -5.74 31.71
N ILE A 493 6.36 -6.03 30.59
CA ILE A 493 6.29 -7.29 29.87
C ILE A 493 7.67 -7.93 29.92
N HIS A 494 7.77 -9.14 30.46
CA HIS A 494 9.00 -9.91 30.49
C HIS A 494 8.96 -10.96 29.39
N LEU A 495 9.93 -10.95 28.50
CA LEU A 495 10.10 -11.91 27.42
C LEU A 495 11.35 -12.75 27.67
N ASN A 496 11.25 -14.08 27.51
CA ASN A 496 12.40 -14.98 27.45
C ASN A 496 12.40 -15.67 26.09
N PHE A 497 13.39 -15.38 25.29
CA PHE A 497 13.50 -15.86 23.92
C PHE A 497 14.18 -17.23 23.83
N ASP A 498 13.81 -17.98 22.78
CA ASP A 498 14.61 -19.07 22.26
C ASP A 498 16.01 -18.57 21.84
N TYR A 499 17.02 -19.37 22.11
CA TYR A 499 18.40 -18.99 21.84
C TYR A 499 18.68 -18.82 20.34
N ASP A 500 18.21 -19.75 19.51
CA ASP A 500 18.46 -19.70 18.07
C ASP A 500 17.76 -18.51 17.41
N PHE A 501 16.52 -18.20 17.86
CA PHE A 501 15.77 -17.08 17.34
C PHE A 501 16.43 -15.74 17.67
N ILE A 502 16.80 -15.50 18.94
CA ILE A 502 17.45 -14.24 19.31
C ILE A 502 18.83 -14.09 18.66
N THR A 503 19.53 -15.22 18.46
CA THR A 503 20.81 -15.27 17.75
C THR A 503 20.62 -14.87 16.29
N LEU A 504 19.60 -15.41 15.61
CA LEU A 504 19.27 -15.04 14.23
C LEU A 504 18.98 -13.54 14.09
N ILE A 505 18.17 -12.98 15.00
CA ILE A 505 17.87 -11.54 15.01
C ILE A 505 19.15 -10.71 15.17
N ASN A 506 20.07 -11.12 16.07
CA ASN A 506 21.35 -10.44 16.26
C ASN A 506 22.22 -10.50 14.98
N ILE A 507 22.31 -11.67 14.33
CA ILE A 507 23.07 -11.82 13.08
C ILE A 507 22.49 -10.91 11.98
N GLU A 508 21.19 -10.93 11.80
CA GLU A 508 20.53 -10.12 10.77
C GLU A 508 20.76 -8.63 11.02
N LEU A 509 20.61 -8.17 12.26
CA LEU A 509 20.88 -6.79 12.62
C LEU A 509 22.36 -6.45 12.41
N GLY A 510 23.28 -7.30 12.84
CA GLY A 510 24.72 -7.13 12.63
C GLY A 510 25.09 -7.05 11.16
N LYS A 511 24.47 -7.87 10.31
CA LYS A 511 24.64 -7.82 8.84
C LYS A 511 24.15 -6.49 8.26
N ARG A 512 22.97 -6.04 8.65
CA ARG A 512 22.38 -4.76 8.19
C ARG A 512 23.17 -3.54 8.64
N LYS A 513 23.73 -3.58 9.84
CA LYS A 513 24.63 -2.53 10.37
C LYS A 513 26.05 -2.62 9.82
N GLY A 514 26.39 -3.63 9.02
CA GLY A 514 27.73 -3.85 8.48
C GLY A 514 28.74 -4.40 9.49
N TRP A 515 28.29 -4.86 10.66
CA TRP A 515 29.15 -5.42 11.70
C TRP A 515 29.56 -6.86 11.40
N VAL A 516 28.69 -7.62 10.74
CA VAL A 516 28.95 -9.00 10.27
C VAL A 516 28.91 -9.01 8.75
N THR A 517 30.03 -9.36 8.12
CA THR A 517 30.14 -9.37 6.66
C THR A 517 30.20 -10.78 6.07
N THR A 518 30.68 -11.77 6.87
CA THR A 518 30.85 -13.13 6.38
C THR A 518 30.33 -14.18 7.38
N PRO A 519 29.90 -15.38 6.90
CA PRO A 519 29.51 -16.49 7.77
C PRO A 519 30.61 -16.94 8.74
N LYS A 520 31.87 -16.86 8.32
CA LYS A 520 33.01 -17.21 9.15
C LYS A 520 33.14 -16.29 10.34
N GLN A 521 33.00 -14.98 10.10
CA GLN A 521 33.02 -13.98 11.18
C GLN A 521 31.84 -14.19 12.15
N ALA A 522 30.64 -14.46 11.65
CA ALA A 522 29.49 -14.77 12.50
C ALA A 522 29.72 -16.02 13.35
N ALA A 523 30.33 -17.06 12.78
CA ALA A 523 30.64 -18.30 13.49
C ALA A 523 31.65 -18.09 14.61
N GLU A 524 32.71 -17.33 14.34
CA GLU A 524 33.76 -17.01 15.30
C GLU A 524 33.24 -16.15 16.46
N GLU A 525 32.46 -15.10 16.14
CA GLU A 525 31.94 -14.18 17.15
C GLU A 525 30.83 -14.79 18.02
N LEU A 526 30.01 -15.67 17.46
CA LEU A 526 28.91 -16.32 18.18
C LEU A 526 29.33 -17.66 18.84
N GLU A 527 30.52 -18.11 18.59
CA GLU A 527 31.00 -19.43 19.04
C GLU A 527 30.05 -20.57 18.59
N ILE A 528 29.52 -20.46 17.34
CA ILE A 528 28.64 -21.46 16.75
C ILE A 528 29.32 -22.17 15.58
N PRO A 529 28.88 -23.39 15.21
CA PRO A 529 29.40 -24.08 14.03
C PRO A 529 29.22 -23.23 12.76
N LEU A 530 30.25 -23.22 11.91
CA LEU A 530 30.23 -22.49 10.63
C LEU A 530 29.00 -22.86 9.77
N GLU A 531 28.61 -24.13 9.78
CA GLU A 531 27.43 -24.62 9.06
C GLU A 531 26.14 -23.95 9.57
N SER A 532 26.01 -23.76 10.88
CA SER A 532 24.87 -23.04 11.48
C SER A 532 24.85 -21.57 11.08
N ALA A 533 26.01 -20.90 11.11
CA ALA A 533 26.15 -19.52 10.67
C ALA A 533 25.82 -19.38 9.16
N MET A 534 26.29 -20.30 8.32
CA MET A 534 25.97 -20.34 6.90
C MET A 534 24.47 -20.56 6.66
N LYS A 535 23.83 -21.49 7.38
CA LYS A 535 22.38 -21.74 7.30
C LYS A 535 21.59 -20.51 7.70
N MET A 536 21.95 -19.82 8.78
CA MET A 536 21.28 -18.61 9.24
C MET A 536 21.41 -17.45 8.24
N LEU A 537 22.59 -17.22 7.70
CA LEU A 537 22.84 -16.15 6.71
C LEU A 537 22.20 -16.46 5.35
N SER A 538 22.25 -17.71 4.88
CA SER A 538 21.59 -18.12 3.64
C SER A 538 20.08 -18.03 3.75
N ASN A 539 19.52 -18.32 4.91
CA ASN A 539 18.10 -18.12 5.19
C ASN A 539 17.70 -16.64 5.16
N ILE A 540 18.57 -15.72 5.51
CA ILE A 540 18.33 -14.27 5.37
C ILE A 540 18.36 -13.86 3.88
N ASP A 541 19.25 -14.43 3.07
CA ASP A 541 19.44 -14.07 1.66
C ASP A 541 18.43 -14.73 0.70
N SER A 542 18.03 -15.99 0.96
CA SER A 542 17.15 -16.77 0.09
C SER A 542 15.66 -16.38 0.17
N ARG A 543 15.25 -15.67 1.21
CA ARG A 543 13.84 -15.32 1.46
C ARG A 543 13.25 -14.30 0.51
N SER A 544 14.08 -13.64 -0.28
CA SER A 544 13.63 -12.72 -1.33
C SER A 544 12.92 -13.42 -2.51
N THR A 545 12.91 -14.76 -2.54
CA THR A 545 12.48 -15.55 -3.71
C THR A 545 11.21 -16.37 -3.50
N ILE A 546 10.69 -16.49 -2.28
CA ILE A 546 9.44 -17.25 -2.03
C ILE A 546 8.24 -16.33 -2.22
N LEU A 547 7.96 -16.03 -3.46
CA LEU A 547 6.63 -15.58 -3.90
C LEU A 547 5.77 -16.84 -4.03
N ASP A 548 4.96 -17.11 -3.02
CA ASP A 548 4.09 -18.28 -2.99
C ASP A 548 3.10 -18.27 -4.15
N GLU A 549 3.02 -19.39 -4.88
CA GLU A 549 1.98 -19.70 -5.87
C GLU A 549 0.56 -19.52 -5.31
N ASN A 550 0.38 -19.62 -3.99
CA ASN A 550 -0.91 -19.44 -3.31
C ASN A 550 -1.48 -18.02 -3.42
N VAL A 551 -0.67 -17.00 -3.61
CA VAL A 551 -1.17 -15.63 -3.82
C VAL A 551 -1.61 -15.43 -5.27
N LEU A 552 -0.96 -16.12 -6.20
CA LEU A 552 -1.39 -16.17 -7.60
C LEU A 552 -2.75 -16.87 -7.74
N MET A 553 -3.07 -17.82 -6.85
CA MET A 553 -4.39 -18.48 -6.86
C MET A 553 -5.54 -17.57 -6.39
N LEU A 554 -5.28 -16.62 -5.48
CA LEU A 554 -6.26 -15.58 -5.09
C LEU A 554 -6.54 -14.59 -6.23
N THR A 555 -5.73 -14.65 -7.29
CA THR A 555 -5.80 -13.73 -8.43
C THR A 555 -6.29 -14.42 -9.71
N ASN A 556 -6.56 -15.72 -9.72
CA ASN A 556 -6.88 -16.50 -10.92
C ASN A 556 -8.38 -16.84 -11.11
N LYS A 557 -9.29 -15.92 -10.75
CA LYS A 557 -10.69 -15.98 -11.19
C LYS A 557 -11.13 -14.67 -11.81
#